data_2181a87da7c6a5b8c6814c4be73b9bd2
#
_entry.id   2181a87da7c6a5b8c6814c4be73b9bd2
#
_cell.length_a   1.000
_cell.length_b   1.000
_cell.length_c   1.000
_cell.angle_alpha   90.00
_cell.angle_beta   90.00
_cell.angle_gamma   90.00
#
_symmetry.space_group_name_H-M   'P 1'
#
loop_
_entity.id
_entity.type
_entity.pdbx_description
1 polymer ?
#
loop_
_entity_poly.entity_id
_entity_poly.type
_entity_poly.pdbx_seq_one_letter_code
_entity_poly.pdbx_strand_id
1 'polypeptide(L)'
;MSTNEVFDRMLSASQIEDTVTASLKKWFPTYLREQERQMGLPMSTFPAPNNYSDRNSFDMEAPEELPKVVVIAPGIIGAPRMKGDRRYAATWRLGIGIAVGAETEKESNTLVKGYGAAVRGLMLQSSELGSIGAVDINWVEESYDDLPIPNQVQLLKAASLYFNIDINNVVTRGIGPDTPDLPAADYVYDEVQTVETELDKVPITTNLGG
;
A
#
# COMPACT_ATOMS: atom_id res chain seq x y z
N MET A 1 -16.80 19.16 30.93
CA MET A 1 -15.44 19.68 30.67
C MET A 1 -14.95 18.95 29.43
N SER A 2 -14.87 19.64 28.31
CA SER A 2 -14.40 19.06 27.06
C SER A 2 -12.89 18.83 27.22
N THR A 3 -12.47 17.56 27.15
CA THR A 3 -11.05 17.24 26.98
C THR A 3 -10.63 17.88 25.67
N ASN A 4 -9.74 18.87 25.75
CA ASN A 4 -9.13 19.46 24.57
C ASN A 4 -8.33 18.34 23.86
N GLU A 5 -8.91 17.75 22.82
CA GLU A 5 -8.20 16.85 21.95
C GLU A 5 -7.10 17.66 21.24
N VAL A 6 -5.87 17.38 21.57
CA VAL A 6 -4.69 18.10 21.03
C VAL A 6 -4.55 17.88 19.53
N PHE A 7 -5.08 16.75 19.05
CA PHE A 7 -5.11 16.38 17.65
C PHE A 7 -6.48 15.83 17.28
N ASP A 8 -7.15 16.48 16.33
CA ASP A 8 -8.42 15.98 15.81
C ASP A 8 -8.21 14.72 14.93
N ARG A 9 -7.06 14.61 14.30
CA ARG A 9 -6.76 13.54 13.37
C ARG A 9 -5.26 13.34 13.14
N MET A 10 -4.85 12.08 13.13
CA MET A 10 -3.56 11.61 12.60
C MET A 10 -3.82 10.35 11.77
N LEU A 11 -3.67 10.44 10.46
CA LEU A 11 -3.88 9.31 9.55
C LEU A 11 -2.58 8.53 9.39
N SER A 12 -2.62 7.25 9.69
CA SER A 12 -1.49 6.32 9.49
C SER A 12 -1.59 5.57 8.16
N ALA A 13 -0.46 5.00 7.70
CA ALA A 13 -0.44 4.10 6.55
C ALA A 13 -1.38 2.91 6.73
N SER A 14 -1.38 2.29 7.91
CA SER A 14 -2.25 1.14 8.22
C SER A 14 -3.73 1.48 8.08
N GLN A 15 -4.17 2.68 8.47
CA GLN A 15 -5.56 3.09 8.29
C GLN A 15 -5.95 3.21 6.82
N ILE A 16 -5.00 3.59 5.96
CA ILE A 16 -5.21 3.63 4.50
C ILE A 16 -5.33 2.20 3.97
N GLU A 17 -4.39 1.33 4.34
CA GLU A 17 -4.36 -0.08 3.96
C GLU A 17 -5.63 -0.82 4.39
N ASP A 18 -6.06 -0.62 5.63
CA ASP A 18 -7.30 -1.22 6.18
C ASP A 18 -8.54 -0.75 5.41
N THR A 19 -8.62 0.56 5.13
CA THR A 19 -9.77 1.12 4.40
C THR A 19 -9.83 0.60 2.98
N VAL A 20 -8.70 0.54 2.28
CA VAL A 20 -8.60 -0.02 0.93
C VAL A 20 -8.94 -1.50 0.93
N THR A 21 -8.38 -2.25 1.88
CA THR A 21 -8.66 -3.69 2.04
C THR A 21 -10.15 -3.96 2.31
N ALA A 22 -10.76 -3.16 3.18
CA ALA A 22 -12.20 -3.27 3.47
C ALA A 22 -13.05 -2.98 2.21
N SER A 23 -12.68 -1.94 1.44
CA SER A 23 -13.33 -1.61 0.18
C SER A 23 -13.20 -2.74 -0.86
N LEU A 24 -11.99 -3.31 -0.99
CA LEU A 24 -11.75 -4.46 -1.85
C LEU A 24 -12.59 -5.67 -1.42
N LYS A 25 -12.55 -6.06 -0.15
CA LYS A 25 -13.36 -7.19 0.35
C LYS A 25 -14.84 -7.03 0.05
N LYS A 26 -15.36 -5.82 0.16
CA LYS A 26 -16.77 -5.52 -0.04
C LYS A 26 -17.20 -5.50 -1.51
N TRP A 27 -16.42 -4.86 -2.36
CA TRP A 27 -16.85 -4.54 -3.71
C TRP A 27 -16.17 -5.35 -4.82
N PHE A 28 -14.98 -5.87 -4.56
CA PHE A 28 -14.22 -6.59 -5.58
C PHE A 28 -14.98 -7.73 -6.25
N PRO A 29 -15.75 -8.56 -5.51
CA PRO A 29 -16.55 -9.61 -6.15
C PRO A 29 -17.55 -9.08 -7.19
N THR A 30 -18.06 -7.85 -7.00
CA THR A 30 -18.97 -7.20 -7.97
C THR A 30 -18.22 -6.78 -9.21
N TYR A 31 -17.03 -6.19 -9.06
CA TYR A 31 -16.20 -5.77 -10.20
C TYR A 31 -15.66 -6.96 -10.97
N LEU A 32 -15.34 -8.07 -10.32
CA LEU A 32 -14.94 -9.31 -10.99
C LEU A 32 -16.06 -9.86 -11.89
N ARG A 33 -17.28 -9.92 -11.37
CA ARG A 33 -18.46 -10.33 -12.17
C ARG A 33 -18.71 -9.41 -13.37
N GLU A 34 -18.55 -8.11 -13.18
CA GLU A 34 -18.67 -7.16 -14.28
C GLU A 34 -17.57 -7.37 -15.32
N GLN A 35 -16.35 -7.68 -14.88
CA GLN A 35 -15.25 -8.00 -15.78
C GLN A 35 -15.50 -9.29 -16.58
N GLU A 36 -16.05 -10.35 -15.94
CA GLU A 36 -16.50 -11.56 -16.63
C GLU A 36 -17.50 -11.23 -17.75
N ARG A 37 -18.49 -10.42 -17.40
CA ARG A 37 -19.53 -10.00 -18.35
C ARG A 37 -18.93 -9.23 -19.54
N GLN A 38 -18.02 -8.29 -19.29
CA GLN A 38 -17.38 -7.50 -20.35
C GLN A 38 -16.48 -8.33 -21.26
N MET A 39 -15.82 -9.34 -20.69
CA MET A 39 -14.97 -10.26 -21.45
C MET A 39 -15.75 -11.42 -22.13
N GLY A 40 -17.05 -11.54 -21.89
CA GLY A 40 -17.86 -12.65 -22.38
C GLY A 40 -17.45 -14.00 -21.80
N LEU A 41 -16.92 -14.00 -20.57
CA LEU A 41 -16.47 -15.20 -19.87
C LEU A 41 -17.60 -15.83 -19.05
N PRO A 42 -17.55 -17.15 -18.78
CA PRO A 42 -18.46 -17.80 -17.84
C PRO A 42 -18.42 -17.16 -16.46
N MET A 43 -19.55 -17.17 -15.75
CA MET A 43 -19.61 -16.77 -14.35
C MET A 43 -18.64 -17.62 -13.51
N SER A 44 -18.02 -17.01 -12.52
CA SER A 44 -17.04 -17.63 -11.63
C SER A 44 -15.70 -17.98 -12.30
N THR A 45 -15.42 -17.40 -13.46
CA THR A 45 -14.08 -17.45 -14.05
C THR A 45 -13.06 -16.73 -13.13
N PHE A 46 -13.51 -15.65 -12.48
CA PHE A 46 -12.71 -14.89 -11.49
C PHE A 46 -13.24 -15.16 -10.08
N PRO A 47 -12.74 -16.20 -9.37
CA PRO A 47 -13.12 -16.41 -7.99
C PRO A 47 -12.73 -15.23 -7.10
N ALA A 48 -13.60 -14.88 -6.15
CA ALA A 48 -13.28 -13.80 -5.21
C ALA A 48 -12.09 -14.19 -4.34
N PRO A 49 -11.11 -13.29 -4.13
CA PRO A 49 -10.01 -13.57 -3.23
C PRO A 49 -10.49 -13.82 -1.80
N ASN A 50 -9.92 -14.84 -1.17
CA ASN A 50 -10.14 -15.13 0.25
C ASN A 50 -9.00 -14.64 1.12
N ASN A 51 -7.83 -14.38 0.52
CA ASN A 51 -6.63 -13.97 1.22
C ASN A 51 -6.27 -12.51 0.89
N TYR A 52 -6.27 -11.68 1.93
CA TYR A 52 -5.87 -10.27 1.87
C TYR A 52 -4.78 -10.04 2.91
N SER A 53 -3.65 -9.50 2.48
CA SER A 53 -2.47 -9.28 3.32
C SER A 53 -2.01 -7.82 3.23
N ASP A 54 -1.49 -7.32 4.32
CA ASP A 54 -0.77 -6.05 4.45
C ASP A 54 0.76 -6.23 4.35
N ARG A 55 1.22 -7.47 4.24
CA ARG A 55 2.65 -7.78 4.13
C ARG A 55 3.14 -7.52 2.72
N ASN A 56 4.25 -6.81 2.63
CA ASN A 56 4.92 -6.46 1.36
C ASN A 56 5.61 -7.68 0.69
N SER A 57 5.03 -8.85 0.81
CA SER A 57 5.55 -10.05 0.16
C SER A 57 4.43 -10.93 -0.38
N PHE A 58 4.66 -11.45 -1.57
CA PHE A 58 3.90 -12.57 -2.10
C PHE A 58 4.46 -13.91 -1.58
N ASP A 59 5.00 -13.92 -0.36
CA ASP A 59 5.38 -15.18 0.27
C ASP A 59 4.13 -16.05 0.35
N MET A 60 4.02 -16.98 -0.59
CA MET A 60 2.93 -17.91 -0.66
C MET A 60 3.39 -19.20 -0.01
N GLU A 61 2.79 -19.46 1.14
CA GLU A 61 3.04 -20.68 1.87
C GLU A 61 2.34 -21.87 1.20
N ALA A 62 1.21 -21.62 0.52
CA ALA A 62 0.43 -22.65 -0.14
C ALA A 62 -0.36 -22.15 -1.37
N PRO A 63 -0.50 -23.00 -2.43
CA PRO A 63 -1.31 -22.65 -3.61
C PRO A 63 -2.79 -22.40 -3.31
N GLU A 64 -3.31 -22.97 -2.23
CA GLU A 64 -4.70 -22.82 -1.78
C GLU A 64 -5.02 -21.38 -1.33
N GLU A 65 -4.00 -20.56 -1.12
CA GLU A 65 -4.16 -19.15 -0.76
C GLU A 65 -4.51 -18.25 -1.95
N LEU A 66 -4.50 -18.79 -3.16
CA LEU A 66 -4.79 -18.02 -4.38
C LEU A 66 -6.31 -17.95 -4.67
N PRO A 67 -6.79 -16.85 -5.22
CA PRO A 67 -6.08 -15.60 -5.48
C PRO A 67 -5.80 -14.83 -4.19
N LYS A 68 -4.58 -14.24 -4.09
CA LYS A 68 -4.12 -13.44 -2.95
C LYS A 68 -4.02 -11.97 -3.35
N VAL A 69 -4.49 -11.10 -2.47
CA VAL A 69 -4.38 -9.63 -2.64
C VAL A 69 -3.49 -9.06 -1.54
N VAL A 70 -2.58 -8.19 -1.93
CA VAL A 70 -1.68 -7.45 -1.03
C VAL A 70 -1.95 -5.97 -1.19
N VAL A 71 -2.14 -5.27 -0.09
CA VAL A 71 -2.33 -3.81 -0.07
C VAL A 71 -1.24 -3.18 0.77
N ILE A 72 -0.52 -2.23 0.19
CA ILE A 72 0.58 -1.51 0.86
C ILE A 72 0.47 -0.01 0.62
N ALA A 73 0.73 0.78 1.64
CA ALA A 73 0.86 2.23 1.57
C ALA A 73 2.27 2.65 2.03
N PRO A 74 3.29 2.56 1.17
CA PRO A 74 4.69 2.71 1.57
C PRO A 74 5.04 4.12 2.05
N GLY A 75 4.21 5.12 1.79
CA GLY A 75 4.44 6.45 2.31
C GLY A 75 3.89 7.58 1.46
N ILE A 76 4.26 8.78 1.87
CA ILE A 76 3.86 10.05 1.23
C ILE A 76 4.82 10.38 0.08
N ILE A 77 4.25 10.88 -1.01
CA ILE A 77 4.99 11.37 -2.17
C ILE A 77 5.09 12.89 -2.08
N GLY A 78 6.32 13.38 -2.14
CA GLY A 78 6.59 14.81 -2.04
C GLY A 78 6.34 15.37 -0.63
N ALA A 79 6.37 16.70 -0.52
CA ALA A 79 6.18 17.37 0.76
C ALA A 79 4.68 17.55 1.07
N PRO A 80 4.22 17.21 2.28
CA PRO A 80 2.87 17.54 2.73
C PRO A 80 2.63 19.04 2.67
N ARG A 81 1.41 19.43 2.31
CA ARG A 81 1.02 20.84 2.17
C ARG A 81 0.11 21.25 3.31
N MET A 82 0.51 22.29 4.03
CA MET A 82 -0.35 22.91 5.04
C MET A 82 -1.40 23.78 4.35
N LYS A 83 -2.66 23.60 4.73
CA LYS A 83 -3.78 24.45 4.34
C LYS A 83 -4.00 25.57 5.38
N GLY A 84 -4.69 26.63 4.98
CA GLY A 84 -4.91 27.80 5.84
C GLY A 84 -5.66 27.52 7.14
N ASP A 85 -6.30 26.35 7.25
CA ASP A 85 -7.03 25.87 8.43
C ASP A 85 -6.19 24.96 9.35
N ARG A 86 -4.87 25.03 9.25
CA ARG A 86 -3.90 24.21 10.00
C ARG A 86 -3.97 22.71 9.74
N ARG A 87 -4.61 22.31 8.66
CA ARG A 87 -4.66 20.91 8.21
C ARG A 87 -3.56 20.64 7.19
N TYR A 88 -3.00 19.46 7.27
CA TYR A 88 -2.04 18.99 6.27
C TYR A 88 -2.74 18.09 5.27
N ALA A 89 -2.51 18.36 4.00
CA ALA A 89 -2.85 17.46 2.89
C ALA A 89 -1.59 16.78 2.38
N ALA A 90 -1.71 15.54 1.97
CA ALA A 90 -0.60 14.78 1.41
C ALA A 90 -1.06 13.84 0.31
N THR A 91 -0.17 13.54 -0.62
CA THR A 91 -0.35 12.49 -1.62
C THR A 91 0.31 11.22 -1.11
N TRP A 92 -0.47 10.16 -0.96
CA TRP A 92 0.03 8.84 -0.56
C TRP A 92 0.24 7.94 -1.76
N ARG A 93 1.35 7.20 -1.76
CA ARG A 93 1.52 6.07 -2.66
C ARG A 93 0.75 4.89 -2.11
N LEU A 94 -0.02 4.23 -2.97
CA LEU A 94 -0.68 2.97 -2.68
C LEU A 94 -0.26 1.94 -3.72
N GLY A 95 0.13 0.76 -3.27
CA GLY A 95 0.36 -0.41 -4.11
C GLY A 95 -0.67 -1.49 -3.83
N ILE A 96 -1.24 -2.08 -4.87
CA ILE A 96 -2.12 -3.24 -4.78
C ILE A 96 -1.54 -4.33 -5.66
N GLY A 97 -1.13 -5.41 -5.02
CA GLY A 97 -0.64 -6.59 -5.69
C GLY A 97 -1.67 -7.71 -5.69
N ILE A 98 -1.76 -8.47 -6.77
CA ILE A 98 -2.66 -9.61 -6.90
C ILE A 98 -1.88 -10.78 -7.47
N ALA A 99 -1.84 -11.89 -6.74
CA ALA A 99 -1.27 -13.14 -7.23
C ALA A 99 -2.39 -14.12 -7.61
N VAL A 100 -2.24 -14.76 -8.75
CA VAL A 100 -3.16 -15.76 -9.29
C VAL A 100 -2.39 -16.96 -9.81
N GLY A 101 -3.03 -18.12 -9.85
CA GLY A 101 -2.48 -19.33 -10.45
C GLY A 101 -3.50 -20.02 -11.31
N ALA A 102 -3.04 -20.65 -12.40
CA ALA A 102 -3.83 -21.53 -13.25
C ALA A 102 -2.97 -22.65 -13.84
N GLU A 103 -3.62 -23.62 -14.46
CA GLU A 103 -2.95 -24.76 -15.08
C GLU A 103 -2.25 -24.38 -16.38
N THR A 104 -2.78 -23.40 -17.10
CA THR A 104 -2.23 -22.96 -18.38
C THR A 104 -1.81 -21.50 -18.36
N GLU A 105 -0.83 -21.15 -19.17
CA GLU A 105 -0.36 -19.76 -19.32
C GLU A 105 -1.47 -18.83 -19.82
N LYS A 106 -2.30 -19.30 -20.75
CA LYS A 106 -3.41 -18.50 -21.27
C LYS A 106 -4.42 -18.16 -20.19
N GLU A 107 -4.76 -19.12 -19.33
CA GLU A 107 -5.67 -18.90 -18.20
C GLU A 107 -5.06 -17.97 -17.18
N SER A 108 -3.81 -18.19 -16.76
CA SER A 108 -3.10 -17.32 -15.83
C SER A 108 -3.04 -15.86 -16.34
N ASN A 109 -2.76 -15.68 -17.64
CA ASN A 109 -2.77 -14.36 -18.28
C ASN A 109 -4.18 -13.72 -18.28
N THR A 110 -5.20 -14.51 -18.55
CA THR A 110 -6.59 -14.02 -18.52
C THR A 110 -7.00 -13.61 -17.12
N LEU A 111 -6.68 -14.46 -16.12
CA LEU A 111 -6.98 -14.18 -14.73
C LEU A 111 -6.27 -12.92 -14.25
N VAL A 112 -4.94 -12.84 -14.38
CA VAL A 112 -4.17 -11.71 -13.83
C VAL A 112 -4.61 -10.37 -14.42
N LYS A 113 -4.89 -10.32 -15.73
CA LYS A 113 -5.37 -9.10 -16.41
C LYS A 113 -6.80 -8.74 -16.02
N GLY A 114 -7.66 -9.74 -15.83
CA GLY A 114 -9.04 -9.53 -15.37
C GLY A 114 -9.09 -8.98 -13.95
N TYR A 115 -8.28 -9.54 -13.05
CA TYR A 115 -8.15 -9.02 -11.68
C TYR A 115 -7.59 -7.59 -11.65
N GLY A 116 -6.53 -7.31 -12.43
CA GLY A 116 -5.97 -5.97 -12.54
C GLY A 116 -7.00 -4.95 -13.00
N ALA A 117 -7.75 -5.26 -14.07
CA ALA A 117 -8.82 -4.40 -14.57
C ALA A 117 -9.93 -4.16 -13.53
N ALA A 118 -10.33 -5.18 -12.79
CA ALA A 118 -11.35 -5.06 -11.75
C ALA A 118 -10.88 -4.20 -10.58
N VAL A 119 -9.62 -4.35 -10.12
CA VAL A 119 -9.03 -3.47 -9.09
C VAL A 119 -8.96 -2.04 -9.56
N ARG A 120 -8.45 -1.81 -10.77
CA ARG A 120 -8.38 -0.46 -11.34
C ARG A 120 -9.77 0.19 -11.40
N GLY A 121 -10.77 -0.54 -11.89
CA GLY A 121 -12.15 -0.06 -11.95
C GLY A 121 -12.69 0.28 -10.58
N LEU A 122 -12.48 -0.58 -9.58
CA LEU A 122 -12.90 -0.35 -8.21
C LEU A 122 -12.23 0.89 -7.61
N MET A 123 -10.92 0.99 -7.71
CA MET A 123 -10.17 2.09 -7.12
C MET A 123 -10.58 3.44 -7.70
N LEU A 124 -10.75 3.54 -9.01
CA LEU A 124 -11.12 4.80 -9.67
C LEU A 124 -12.59 5.19 -9.48
N GLN A 125 -13.45 4.27 -9.06
CA GLN A 125 -14.87 4.52 -8.83
C GLN A 125 -15.28 4.51 -7.36
N SER A 126 -14.37 4.13 -6.45
CA SER A 126 -14.68 3.97 -5.03
C SER A 126 -14.88 5.32 -4.34
N SER A 127 -16.10 5.55 -3.83
CA SER A 127 -16.41 6.67 -2.96
C SER A 127 -16.07 6.40 -1.48
N GLU A 128 -15.76 5.16 -1.12
CA GLU A 128 -15.52 4.77 0.29
C GLU A 128 -14.22 5.33 0.86
N LEU A 129 -13.24 5.58 -0.01
CA LEU A 129 -12.00 6.23 0.39
C LEU A 129 -12.18 7.70 0.83
N GLY A 130 -13.35 8.28 0.55
CA GLY A 130 -13.74 9.58 1.13
C GLY A 130 -13.77 9.56 2.66
N SER A 131 -14.00 8.40 3.31
CA SER A 131 -13.96 8.26 4.77
C SER A 131 -12.60 8.58 5.37
N ILE A 132 -11.52 8.32 4.65
CA ILE A 132 -10.15 8.72 5.04
C ILE A 132 -9.77 10.10 4.51
N GLY A 133 -10.69 10.82 3.88
CA GLY A 133 -10.45 12.16 3.32
C GLY A 133 -9.77 12.13 1.95
N ALA A 134 -9.80 11.01 1.24
CA ALA A 134 -9.35 10.95 -0.14
C ALA A 134 -10.24 11.84 -1.01
N VAL A 135 -9.61 12.69 -1.81
CA VAL A 135 -10.28 13.65 -2.70
C VAL A 135 -10.00 13.36 -4.16
N ASP A 136 -8.90 12.68 -4.43
CA ASP A 136 -8.53 12.27 -5.78
C ASP A 136 -7.70 10.96 -5.73
N ILE A 137 -7.87 10.12 -6.75
CA ILE A 137 -7.15 8.86 -6.90
C ILE A 137 -6.63 8.80 -8.34
N ASN A 138 -5.32 8.87 -8.47
CA ASN A 138 -4.63 8.82 -9.75
C ASN A 138 -3.99 7.44 -9.95
N TRP A 139 -4.40 6.73 -10.98
CA TRP A 139 -3.73 5.52 -11.43
C TRP A 139 -2.40 5.89 -12.09
N VAL A 140 -1.30 5.31 -11.62
CA VAL A 140 0.06 5.69 -12.01
C VAL A 140 0.72 4.65 -12.88
N GLU A 141 0.60 3.38 -12.47
CA GLU A 141 1.35 2.29 -13.09
C GLU A 141 0.62 0.96 -12.91
N GLU A 142 0.81 0.06 -13.86
CA GLU A 142 0.31 -1.31 -13.81
C GLU A 142 1.32 -2.23 -14.49
N SER A 143 1.73 -3.29 -13.83
CA SER A 143 2.61 -4.32 -14.38
C SER A 143 2.05 -5.71 -14.16
N TYR A 144 2.52 -6.65 -14.99
CA TYR A 144 2.14 -8.05 -14.94
C TYR A 144 3.39 -8.90 -15.05
N ASP A 145 3.67 -9.68 -14.02
CA ASP A 145 4.91 -10.42 -13.88
C ASP A 145 4.65 -11.91 -13.64
N ASP A 146 5.55 -12.75 -14.11
CA ASP A 146 5.58 -14.15 -13.75
C ASP A 146 6.18 -14.32 -12.36
N LEU A 147 5.52 -15.08 -11.49
CA LEU A 147 6.05 -15.41 -10.18
C LEU A 147 6.74 -16.79 -10.24
N PRO A 148 8.06 -16.86 -10.27
CA PRO A 148 8.77 -18.11 -10.29
C PRO A 148 8.72 -18.76 -8.90
N ILE A 149 7.94 -19.81 -8.75
CA ILE A 149 7.99 -20.65 -7.55
C ILE A 149 8.67 -21.97 -7.89
N PRO A 150 9.78 -22.28 -7.24
CA PRO A 150 10.46 -23.55 -7.42
C PRO A 150 9.53 -24.74 -7.11
N ASN A 151 9.52 -25.75 -7.97
CA ASN A 151 8.82 -27.02 -7.77
C ASN A 151 7.28 -26.98 -7.82
N GLN A 152 6.65 -25.96 -8.40
CA GLN A 152 5.20 -25.95 -8.62
C GLN A 152 4.84 -26.20 -10.08
N VAL A 153 3.72 -26.94 -10.28
CA VAL A 153 3.16 -27.24 -11.61
C VAL A 153 2.30 -26.07 -12.12
N GLN A 154 1.77 -25.26 -11.19
CA GLN A 154 0.94 -24.11 -11.55
C GLN A 154 1.79 -22.92 -12.01
N LEU A 155 1.31 -22.26 -13.05
CA LEU A 155 1.88 -21.00 -13.53
C LEU A 155 1.30 -19.84 -12.74
N LEU A 156 2.15 -19.25 -11.92
CA LEU A 156 1.76 -18.12 -11.07
C LEU A 156 2.09 -16.80 -11.74
N LYS A 157 1.14 -15.89 -11.71
CA LYS A 157 1.31 -14.53 -12.21
C LYS A 157 0.85 -13.53 -11.17
N ALA A 158 1.50 -12.36 -11.18
CA ALA A 158 1.09 -11.24 -10.36
C ALA A 158 0.76 -10.02 -11.21
N ALA A 159 -0.23 -9.26 -10.76
CA ALA A 159 -0.44 -7.89 -11.18
C ALA A 159 -0.01 -6.96 -10.04
N SER A 160 0.68 -5.89 -10.39
CA SER A 160 1.01 -4.81 -9.46
C SER A 160 0.43 -3.51 -9.99
N LEU A 161 -0.44 -2.88 -9.21
CA LEU A 161 -1.07 -1.62 -9.56
C LEU A 161 -0.67 -0.56 -8.55
N TYR A 162 -0.28 0.61 -9.04
CA TYR A 162 0.11 1.74 -8.20
C TYR A 162 -0.81 2.92 -8.42
N PHE A 163 -1.21 3.53 -7.31
CA PHE A 163 -2.07 4.70 -7.27
C PHE A 163 -1.43 5.78 -6.42
N ASN A 164 -1.69 7.03 -6.78
CA ASN A 164 -1.45 8.16 -5.91
C ASN A 164 -2.81 8.62 -5.38
N ILE A 165 -2.93 8.71 -4.06
CA ILE A 165 -4.16 9.14 -3.40
C ILE A 165 -3.91 10.47 -2.74
N ASP A 166 -4.62 11.50 -3.18
CA ASP A 166 -4.60 12.80 -2.56
C ASP A 166 -5.56 12.81 -1.37
N ILE A 167 -5.02 12.96 -0.17
CA ILE A 167 -5.77 12.94 1.07
C ILE A 167 -5.72 14.31 1.74
N ASN A 168 -6.89 14.87 1.97
CA ASN A 168 -7.02 16.07 2.79
C ASN A 168 -7.03 15.68 4.27
N ASN A 169 -6.46 16.55 5.09
CA ASN A 169 -6.52 16.39 6.53
C ASN A 169 -5.86 15.10 7.05
N VAL A 170 -4.63 14.81 6.58
CA VAL A 170 -3.84 13.70 7.10
C VAL A 170 -3.41 13.94 8.56
N VAL A 171 -3.17 15.22 8.91
CA VAL A 171 -2.93 15.68 10.26
C VAL A 171 -3.66 17.00 10.46
N THR A 172 -4.38 17.13 11.56
CA THR A 172 -4.93 18.42 12.03
C THR A 172 -4.07 18.89 13.20
N ARG A 173 -3.49 20.07 13.05
CA ARG A 173 -2.80 20.71 14.16
C ARG A 173 -3.84 21.32 15.09
N GLY A 174 -3.93 20.85 16.33
CA GLY A 174 -4.86 21.33 17.34
C GLY A 174 -4.79 22.85 17.52
N ILE A 175 -5.93 23.46 17.81
CA ILE A 175 -6.04 24.86 18.25
C ILE A 175 -5.83 24.85 19.77
N GLY A 176 -4.66 24.47 20.23
CA GLY A 176 -4.33 24.64 21.64
C GLY A 176 -3.85 26.08 21.88
N PRO A 177 -4.25 26.74 22.94
CA PRO A 177 -3.40 27.75 23.50
C PRO A 177 -2.12 27.03 23.91
N ASP A 178 -1.01 27.54 23.42
CA ASP A 178 0.32 27.16 23.87
C ASP A 178 0.44 25.69 24.31
N THR A 179 1.07 24.88 23.51
CA THR A 179 1.39 23.47 23.76
C THR A 179 0.81 22.97 25.08
N PRO A 180 -0.19 22.05 25.06
CA PRO A 180 -0.58 21.45 26.32
C PRO A 180 0.73 21.05 27.00
N ASP A 181 0.77 21.18 28.32
CA ASP A 181 1.75 20.48 29.12
C ASP A 181 1.62 18.97 28.79
N LEU A 182 2.08 18.60 27.62
CA LEU A 182 2.58 17.27 27.45
C LEU A 182 3.55 17.15 28.62
N PRO A 183 3.32 16.23 29.57
CA PRO A 183 4.28 16.01 30.62
C PRO A 183 5.60 15.95 29.87
N ALA A 184 6.51 16.87 30.22
CA ALA A 184 7.77 16.96 29.53
C ALA A 184 8.20 15.50 29.45
N ALA A 185 7.94 14.90 28.30
CA ALA A 185 8.49 13.59 28.07
C ALA A 185 9.94 13.92 28.31
N ASP A 186 10.49 13.39 29.38
CA ASP A 186 11.91 13.33 29.55
C ASP A 186 12.42 12.55 28.33
N TYR A 187 12.32 13.18 27.17
CA TYR A 187 13.21 12.86 26.07
C TYR A 187 14.56 13.32 26.59
N VAL A 188 15.13 12.47 27.44
CA VAL A 188 16.55 12.34 27.49
C VAL A 188 16.89 12.04 26.03
N TYR A 189 17.20 13.09 25.28
CA TYR A 189 18.08 12.95 24.14
C TYR A 189 19.32 12.35 24.77
N ASP A 190 19.37 11.01 24.85
CA ASP A 190 20.65 10.36 24.92
C ASP A 190 21.43 11.01 23.79
N GLU A 191 22.40 11.83 24.19
CA GLU A 191 23.34 12.39 23.25
C GLU A 191 23.69 11.23 22.34
N VAL A 192 23.33 11.38 21.06
CA VAL A 192 23.78 10.44 20.04
C VAL A 192 25.27 10.47 20.18
N GLN A 193 25.81 9.54 20.97
CA GLN A 193 27.22 9.29 20.98
C GLN A 193 27.54 9.03 19.52
N THR A 194 28.11 10.03 18.86
CA THR A 194 28.77 9.86 17.60
C THR A 194 29.79 8.77 17.86
N VAL A 195 29.40 7.54 17.54
CA VAL A 195 30.33 6.44 17.42
C VAL A 195 31.22 6.85 16.27
N GLU A 196 32.34 7.51 16.61
CA GLU A 196 33.46 7.64 15.70
C GLU A 196 33.84 6.22 15.34
N THR A 197 33.35 5.81 14.16
CA THR A 197 33.74 4.53 13.58
C THR A 197 35.24 4.62 13.33
N GLU A 198 35.99 3.77 14.02
CA GLU A 198 37.45 3.57 13.86
C GLU A 198 37.85 3.07 12.45
N LEU A 199 37.12 3.46 11.42
CA LEU A 199 37.38 3.10 10.03
C LEU A 199 38.46 3.95 9.35
N ASP A 200 38.91 5.02 9.99
CA ASP A 200 39.95 5.90 9.42
C ASP A 200 41.41 5.49 9.77
N LYS A 201 41.60 4.33 10.36
CA LYS A 201 42.97 3.87 10.75
C LYS A 201 43.44 2.61 10.02
N VAL A 202 42.95 2.34 8.82
CA VAL A 202 43.57 1.29 7.99
C VAL A 202 44.70 1.95 7.18
N PRO A 203 45.98 1.70 7.52
CA PRO A 203 47.06 2.21 6.69
C PRO A 203 47.07 1.50 5.34
N ILE A 204 46.90 2.28 4.27
CA ILE A 204 47.08 1.78 2.91
C ILE A 204 48.56 1.51 2.73
N THR A 205 49.00 0.28 2.87
CA THR A 205 50.32 -0.19 2.46
C THR A 205 50.30 -0.36 0.95
N THR A 206 50.75 0.65 0.21
CA THR A 206 51.10 0.54 -1.20
C THR A 206 52.41 -0.25 -1.31
N ASN A 207 52.31 -1.55 -1.60
CA ASN A 207 53.43 -2.36 -2.05
C ASN A 207 53.69 -2.03 -3.54
N LEU A 208 54.62 -1.11 -3.79
CA LEU A 208 55.29 -0.96 -5.07
C LEU A 208 56.44 -2.00 -5.09
N GLY A 209 56.11 -3.21 -5.58
CA GLY A 209 57.13 -4.20 -5.92
C GLY A 209 57.73 -3.92 -7.28
N GLY A 210 59.06 -3.89 -7.31
CA GLY A 210 59.87 -3.82 -8.52
C GLY A 210 59.93 -5.13 -9.34
#